data_ffbcaf6861d31dbb4e78ed46aafb050e
#
_entry.id   ffbcaf6861d31dbb4e78ed46aafb050e
#
_cell.length_a   1.000
_cell.length_b   1.000
_cell.length_c   1.000
_cell.angle_alpha   90.00
_cell.angle_beta   90.00
_cell.angle_gamma   90.00
#
_symmetry.space_group_name_H-M   'P 1'
#
loop_
_entity.id
_entity.type
_entity.pdbx_description
1 polymer ?
#
loop_
_entity_poly.entity_id
_entity_poly.type
_entity_poly.pdbx_seq_one_letter_code
_entity_poly.pdbx_strand_id
1 'polypeptide(L)'
;MLAKRIIPCLDVTGGRVVKGVNFTELRDAGDPVEIARRYDGQGADEITFLDITASSDGRDLILPIIEAVASTVFIPLTVGGGVRKVEDVRRLLNAGADKVSMNTSAVQNPQLVFDASQKHGSQCIVVAIDAKQVAPGKWDVFTHGGRNATGMDAVEWAVKLQGLGAGELLLTSMDRDGTKSGFDLGLTRAVSDAVGIPVIASGGVGGLQDLADGVLEGHADAVLAASIFHYGQHTVGEAKRYMAERGIPMRLD
;
A
#
# COMPACT_ATOMS: atom_id res chain seq x y z
N MET A 1 -14.43 -9.92 15.69
CA MET A 1 -13.74 -8.74 15.11
C MET A 1 -12.71 -9.29 14.15
N LEU A 2 -12.56 -8.72 12.95
CA LEU A 2 -11.52 -9.17 11.99
C LEU A 2 -10.13 -8.81 12.51
N ALA A 3 -9.16 -9.69 12.28
CA ALA A 3 -7.76 -9.41 12.61
C ALA A 3 -7.25 -8.26 11.74
N LYS A 4 -6.47 -7.37 12.35
CA LYS A 4 -5.76 -6.31 11.63
C LYS A 4 -4.52 -6.89 10.97
N ARG A 5 -4.06 -6.28 9.86
CA ARG A 5 -2.98 -6.81 9.03
C ARG A 5 -1.73 -5.93 9.12
N ILE A 6 -0.56 -6.57 9.17
CA ILE A 6 0.74 -5.90 8.95
C ILE A 6 1.24 -6.29 7.57
N ILE A 7 1.50 -5.29 6.75
CA ILE A 7 1.84 -5.42 5.33
C ILE A 7 3.23 -4.81 5.09
N PRO A 8 4.29 -5.61 4.94
CA PRO A 8 5.56 -5.11 4.44
C PRO A 8 5.42 -4.61 2.99
N CYS A 9 6.01 -3.43 2.71
CA CYS A 9 6.04 -2.87 1.36
C CYS A 9 7.44 -2.98 0.76
N LEU A 10 7.51 -3.44 -0.48
CA LEU A 10 8.72 -3.50 -1.28
C LEU A 10 8.58 -2.52 -2.46
N ASP A 11 9.27 -1.40 -2.35
CA ASP A 11 9.42 -0.47 -3.47
C ASP A 11 10.42 -1.08 -4.46
N VAL A 12 10.01 -1.24 -5.71
CA VAL A 12 10.82 -1.92 -6.75
C VAL A 12 11.13 -0.95 -7.88
N THR A 13 12.36 -0.97 -8.35
CA THR A 13 12.76 -0.31 -9.61
C THR A 13 13.86 -1.12 -10.27
N GLY A 14 13.83 -1.24 -11.61
CA GLY A 14 14.82 -2.00 -12.35
C GLY A 14 14.99 -3.46 -11.90
N GLY A 15 13.95 -4.06 -11.30
CA GLY A 15 14.00 -5.44 -10.83
C GLY A 15 14.61 -5.64 -9.44
N ARG A 16 14.95 -4.57 -8.72
CA ARG A 16 15.55 -4.60 -7.38
C ARG A 16 14.64 -3.91 -6.38
N VAL A 17 14.63 -4.42 -5.15
CA VAL A 17 13.99 -3.70 -4.04
C VAL A 17 14.87 -2.52 -3.67
N VAL A 18 14.24 -1.36 -3.54
CA VAL A 18 14.92 -0.12 -3.18
C VAL A 18 14.22 0.55 -2.01
N LYS A 19 14.94 1.41 -1.31
CA LYS A 19 14.37 2.29 -0.30
C LYS A 19 15.00 3.67 -0.38
N GLY A 20 14.15 4.69 -0.37
CA GLY A 20 14.55 6.09 -0.34
C GLY A 20 13.73 6.89 0.67
N VAL A 21 14.02 8.18 0.77
CA VAL A 21 13.23 9.16 1.52
C VAL A 21 12.50 10.02 0.48
N ASN A 22 11.18 10.18 0.62
CA ASN A 22 10.35 10.94 -0.32
C ASN A 22 10.57 10.54 -1.80
N PHE A 23 10.74 9.25 -2.08
CA PHE A 23 11.03 8.69 -3.41
C PHE A 23 12.35 9.19 -4.05
N THR A 24 13.26 9.73 -3.25
CA THR A 24 14.60 10.19 -3.66
C THR A 24 15.71 9.41 -2.94
N GLU A 25 16.95 9.52 -3.40
CA GLU A 25 18.12 8.84 -2.81
C GLU A 25 17.92 7.32 -2.63
N LEU A 26 17.44 6.64 -3.68
CA LEU A 26 17.14 5.22 -3.64
C LEU A 26 18.39 4.39 -3.35
N ARG A 27 18.33 3.54 -2.33
CA ARG A 27 19.37 2.55 -2.00
C ARG A 27 18.83 1.14 -2.28
N ASP A 28 19.68 0.31 -2.86
CA ASP A 28 19.36 -1.12 -3.09
C ASP A 28 19.18 -1.82 -1.73
N ALA A 29 18.05 -2.50 -1.56
CA ALA A 29 17.72 -3.25 -0.36
C ALA A 29 17.78 -4.79 -0.58
N GLY A 30 17.96 -5.24 -1.83
CA GLY A 30 18.19 -6.65 -2.13
C GLY A 30 17.29 -7.25 -3.21
N ASP A 31 17.32 -8.57 -3.28
CA ASP A 31 16.50 -9.36 -4.19
C ASP A 31 15.04 -9.43 -3.69
N PRO A 32 14.04 -9.14 -4.56
CA PRO A 32 12.64 -9.12 -4.17
C PRO A 32 12.11 -10.48 -3.71
N VAL A 33 12.57 -11.59 -4.31
CA VAL A 33 12.11 -12.95 -3.95
C VAL A 33 12.63 -13.36 -2.56
N GLU A 34 13.90 -13.08 -2.28
CA GLU A 34 14.52 -13.39 -0.98
C GLU A 34 13.86 -12.58 0.14
N ILE A 35 13.58 -11.30 -0.11
CA ILE A 35 12.94 -10.42 0.87
C ILE A 35 11.50 -10.86 1.12
N ALA A 36 10.74 -11.18 0.07
CA ALA A 36 9.36 -11.66 0.19
C ALA A 36 9.29 -12.95 1.02
N ARG A 37 10.17 -13.93 0.71
CA ARG A 37 10.27 -15.19 1.49
C ARG A 37 10.58 -14.93 2.96
N ARG A 38 11.45 -13.97 3.25
CA ARG A 38 11.78 -13.59 4.63
C ARG A 38 10.57 -13.05 5.37
N TYR A 39 9.74 -12.20 4.73
CA TYR A 39 8.55 -11.64 5.36
C TYR A 39 7.44 -12.66 5.54
N ASP A 40 7.23 -13.56 4.56
CA ASP A 40 6.34 -14.71 4.70
C ASP A 40 6.74 -15.57 5.91
N GLY A 41 8.03 -15.93 6.02
CA GLY A 41 8.57 -16.67 7.17
C GLY A 41 8.51 -15.91 8.51
N GLN A 42 8.37 -14.59 8.52
CA GLN A 42 8.14 -13.78 9.72
C GLN A 42 6.66 -13.63 10.09
N GLY A 43 5.75 -14.21 9.31
CA GLY A 43 4.32 -14.19 9.53
C GLY A 43 3.64 -12.90 9.07
N ALA A 44 4.12 -12.24 8.02
CA ALA A 44 3.40 -11.13 7.39
C ALA A 44 2.00 -11.58 6.96
N ASP A 45 1.01 -10.69 7.03
CA ASP A 45 -0.36 -11.00 6.64
C ASP A 45 -0.59 -10.84 5.13
N GLU A 46 0.22 -10.02 4.49
CA GLU A 46 0.19 -9.69 3.07
C GLU A 46 1.54 -9.04 2.72
N ILE A 47 1.92 -9.05 1.45
CA ILE A 47 3.08 -8.30 0.93
C ILE A 47 2.60 -7.37 -0.18
N THR A 48 3.12 -6.15 -0.21
CA THR A 48 2.86 -5.19 -1.28
C THR A 48 4.14 -4.91 -2.08
N PHE A 49 4.05 -5.02 -3.39
CA PHE A 49 5.07 -4.64 -4.37
C PHE A 49 4.63 -3.41 -5.13
N LEU A 50 5.43 -2.35 -5.08
CA LEU A 50 5.15 -1.12 -5.82
C LEU A 50 6.31 -0.84 -6.79
N ASP A 51 6.07 -0.94 -8.10
CA ASP A 51 7.01 -0.39 -9.09
C ASP A 51 6.85 1.13 -9.12
N ILE A 52 7.73 1.81 -8.38
CA ILE A 52 7.63 3.25 -8.14
C ILE A 52 8.04 4.10 -9.35
N THR A 53 8.64 3.51 -10.38
CA THR A 53 9.09 4.22 -11.58
C THR A 53 8.31 3.84 -12.84
N ALA A 54 7.51 2.78 -12.83
CA ALA A 54 6.79 2.30 -14.02
C ALA A 54 5.86 3.35 -14.63
N SER A 55 5.15 4.12 -13.81
CA SER A 55 4.24 5.17 -14.28
C SER A 55 4.96 6.39 -14.84
N SER A 56 6.12 6.76 -14.29
CA SER A 56 6.91 7.90 -14.77
C SER A 56 7.71 7.56 -16.02
N ASP A 57 8.26 6.35 -16.10
CA ASP A 57 9.16 5.92 -17.17
C ASP A 57 8.43 5.31 -18.36
N GLY A 58 7.11 5.11 -18.24
CA GLY A 58 6.31 4.45 -19.26
C GLY A 58 6.67 2.98 -19.49
N ARG A 59 7.34 2.32 -18.51
CA ARG A 59 7.81 0.94 -18.62
C ARG A 59 6.68 -0.08 -18.56
N ASP A 60 6.96 -1.27 -19.05
CA ASP A 60 6.09 -2.43 -18.92
C ASP A 60 6.04 -2.95 -17.48
N LEU A 61 5.07 -3.81 -17.21
CA LEU A 61 4.87 -4.46 -15.93
C LEU A 61 6.04 -5.40 -15.60
N ILE A 62 6.33 -5.54 -14.30
CA ILE A 62 7.41 -6.40 -13.77
C ILE A 62 6.98 -7.88 -13.64
N LEU A 63 6.27 -8.42 -14.63
CA LEU A 63 5.66 -9.75 -14.58
C LEU A 63 6.60 -10.89 -14.16
N PRO A 64 7.84 -11.01 -14.71
CA PRO A 64 8.73 -12.11 -14.32
C PRO A 64 9.08 -12.11 -12.82
N ILE A 65 9.18 -10.93 -12.20
CA ILE A 65 9.47 -10.81 -10.77
C ILE A 65 8.24 -11.25 -9.96
N ILE A 66 7.05 -10.85 -10.40
CA ILE A 66 5.80 -11.23 -9.74
C ILE A 66 5.61 -12.75 -9.78
N GLU A 67 5.82 -13.38 -10.95
CA GLU A 67 5.77 -14.84 -11.10
C GLU A 67 6.76 -15.55 -10.16
N ALA A 68 7.99 -15.05 -10.07
CA ALA A 68 9.01 -15.61 -9.19
C ALA A 68 8.64 -15.46 -7.70
N VAL A 69 8.09 -14.31 -7.30
CA VAL A 69 7.64 -14.08 -5.91
C VAL A 69 6.41 -14.93 -5.61
N ALA A 70 5.38 -14.91 -6.45
CA ALA A 70 4.14 -15.66 -6.26
C ALA A 70 4.35 -17.18 -6.18
N SER A 71 5.39 -17.70 -6.85
CA SER A 71 5.77 -19.13 -6.73
C SER A 71 6.48 -19.48 -5.41
N THR A 72 6.79 -18.48 -4.58
CA THR A 72 7.67 -18.65 -3.42
C THR A 72 6.99 -18.29 -2.11
N VAL A 73 6.01 -17.38 -2.11
CA VAL A 73 5.27 -16.95 -0.93
C VAL A 73 3.83 -17.43 -0.98
N PHE A 74 3.22 -17.63 0.21
CA PHE A 74 1.87 -18.19 0.34
C PHE A 74 0.90 -17.23 1.07
N ILE A 75 1.31 -15.99 1.24
CA ILE A 75 0.47 -14.89 1.74
C ILE A 75 0.04 -14.00 0.58
N PRO A 76 -1.09 -13.28 0.68
CA PRO A 76 -1.59 -12.42 -0.38
C PRO A 76 -0.53 -11.44 -0.89
N LEU A 77 -0.46 -11.31 -2.22
CA LEU A 77 0.47 -10.44 -2.92
C LEU A 77 -0.30 -9.31 -3.61
N THR A 78 -0.11 -8.09 -3.15
CA THR A 78 -0.61 -6.88 -3.81
C THR A 78 0.48 -6.29 -4.71
N VAL A 79 0.15 -6.00 -5.96
CA VAL A 79 1.09 -5.43 -6.93
C VAL A 79 0.58 -4.10 -7.47
N GLY A 80 1.41 -3.07 -7.44
CA GLY A 80 1.12 -1.75 -7.99
C GLY A 80 2.23 -1.20 -8.88
N GLY A 81 1.88 -0.17 -9.64
CA GLY A 81 2.77 0.48 -10.58
C GLY A 81 2.54 0.05 -12.04
N GLY A 82 2.48 1.01 -12.96
CA GLY A 82 2.37 0.76 -14.40
C GLY A 82 1.01 0.28 -14.92
N VAL A 83 0.00 0.15 -14.07
CA VAL A 83 -1.36 -0.27 -14.48
C VAL A 83 -2.07 0.88 -15.18
N ARG A 84 -2.51 0.67 -16.43
CA ARG A 84 -3.14 1.69 -17.28
C ARG A 84 -4.50 1.29 -17.83
N LYS A 85 -4.78 0.01 -17.92
CA LYS A 85 -6.00 -0.58 -18.51
C LYS A 85 -6.37 -1.89 -17.83
N VAL A 86 -7.60 -2.33 -18.04
CA VAL A 86 -8.15 -3.57 -17.43
C VAL A 86 -7.33 -4.81 -17.80
N GLU A 87 -6.74 -4.85 -19.02
CA GLU A 87 -5.86 -5.93 -19.45
C GLU A 87 -4.59 -6.04 -18.60
N ASP A 88 -4.07 -4.93 -18.09
CA ASP A 88 -2.90 -4.94 -17.21
C ASP A 88 -3.25 -5.58 -15.86
N VAL A 89 -4.44 -5.30 -15.33
CA VAL A 89 -4.97 -5.99 -14.13
C VAL A 89 -4.97 -7.49 -14.34
N ARG A 90 -5.53 -7.95 -15.45
CA ARG A 90 -5.57 -9.38 -15.79
C ARG A 90 -4.17 -9.99 -15.90
N ARG A 91 -3.20 -9.27 -16.51
CA ARG A 91 -1.81 -9.75 -16.64
C ARG A 91 -1.15 -9.94 -15.28
N LEU A 92 -1.35 -9.01 -14.35
CA LEU A 92 -0.81 -9.10 -12.99
C LEU A 92 -1.45 -10.23 -12.20
N LEU A 93 -2.78 -10.39 -12.27
CA LEU A 93 -3.48 -11.51 -11.61
C LEU A 93 -3.02 -12.87 -12.18
N ASN A 94 -2.85 -12.98 -13.51
CA ASN A 94 -2.35 -14.19 -14.14
C ASN A 94 -0.88 -14.50 -13.77
N ALA A 95 -0.08 -13.49 -13.46
CA ALA A 95 1.29 -13.65 -12.98
C ALA A 95 1.38 -14.06 -11.50
N GLY A 96 0.23 -14.12 -10.80
CA GLY A 96 0.14 -14.60 -9.43
C GLY A 96 -0.11 -13.51 -8.38
N ALA A 97 -0.40 -12.27 -8.78
CA ALA A 97 -0.88 -11.26 -7.84
C ALA A 97 -2.31 -11.61 -7.36
N ASP A 98 -2.59 -11.45 -6.07
CA ASP A 98 -3.94 -11.58 -5.51
C ASP A 98 -4.71 -10.27 -5.63
N LYS A 99 -4.00 -9.14 -5.55
CA LYS A 99 -4.56 -7.81 -5.65
C LYS A 99 -3.70 -6.92 -6.55
N VAL A 100 -4.36 -5.98 -7.20
CA VAL A 100 -3.73 -4.99 -8.09
C VAL A 100 -4.01 -3.58 -7.60
N SER A 101 -2.96 -2.80 -7.40
CA SER A 101 -3.05 -1.42 -6.92
C SER A 101 -2.90 -0.43 -8.08
N MET A 102 -3.81 0.55 -8.12
CA MET A 102 -3.86 1.65 -9.09
C MET A 102 -3.85 2.98 -8.36
N ASN A 103 -3.12 3.98 -8.88
CA ASN A 103 -3.14 5.37 -8.38
C ASN A 103 -3.41 6.33 -9.53
N THR A 104 -2.37 6.79 -10.23
CA THR A 104 -2.45 7.81 -11.29
C THR A 104 -3.50 7.47 -12.36
N SER A 105 -3.57 6.21 -12.79
CA SER A 105 -4.55 5.77 -13.79
C SER A 105 -6.00 5.84 -13.29
N ALA A 106 -6.23 5.57 -12.01
CA ALA A 106 -7.55 5.71 -11.40
C ALA A 106 -7.99 7.18 -11.35
N VAL A 107 -7.07 8.11 -11.06
CA VAL A 107 -7.34 9.55 -11.08
C VAL A 107 -7.62 10.04 -12.49
N GLN A 108 -6.82 9.62 -13.48
CA GLN A 108 -6.98 10.02 -14.88
C GLN A 108 -8.22 9.43 -15.54
N ASN A 109 -8.57 8.21 -15.19
CA ASN A 109 -9.74 7.49 -15.70
C ASN A 109 -10.42 6.68 -14.58
N PRO A 110 -11.30 7.30 -13.79
CA PRO A 110 -12.02 6.61 -12.71
C PRO A 110 -12.84 5.40 -13.20
N GLN A 111 -13.30 5.42 -14.45
CA GLN A 111 -14.03 4.30 -15.05
C GLN A 111 -13.20 3.00 -15.07
N LEU A 112 -11.87 3.10 -15.11
CA LEU A 112 -10.97 1.95 -15.03
C LEU A 112 -11.18 1.14 -13.74
N VAL A 113 -11.42 1.81 -12.61
CA VAL A 113 -11.68 1.14 -11.31
C VAL A 113 -12.98 0.34 -11.41
N PHE A 114 -14.04 0.95 -11.93
CA PHE A 114 -15.32 0.28 -12.13
C PHE A 114 -15.19 -0.92 -13.07
N ASP A 115 -14.62 -0.74 -14.25
CA ASP A 115 -14.49 -1.80 -15.25
C ASP A 115 -13.65 -2.97 -14.74
N ALA A 116 -12.55 -2.67 -14.01
CA ALA A 116 -11.71 -3.68 -13.40
C ALA A 116 -12.45 -4.45 -12.29
N SER A 117 -13.18 -3.75 -11.41
CA SER A 117 -13.96 -4.37 -10.33
C SER A 117 -15.10 -5.23 -10.86
N GLN A 118 -15.80 -4.81 -11.92
CA GLN A 118 -16.86 -5.61 -12.55
C GLN A 118 -16.31 -6.88 -13.21
N LYS A 119 -15.11 -6.81 -13.77
CA LYS A 119 -14.50 -7.92 -14.49
C LYS A 119 -13.78 -8.92 -13.60
N HIS A 120 -13.14 -8.46 -12.54
CA HIS A 120 -12.25 -9.28 -11.69
C HIS A 120 -12.73 -9.41 -10.24
N GLY A 121 -13.74 -8.65 -9.85
CA GLY A 121 -14.22 -8.56 -8.47
C GLY A 121 -13.52 -7.45 -7.67
N SER A 122 -14.26 -6.77 -6.79
CA SER A 122 -13.75 -5.69 -5.96
C SER A 122 -12.58 -6.13 -5.06
N GLN A 123 -12.62 -7.38 -4.58
CA GLN A 123 -11.64 -7.91 -3.63
C GLN A 123 -10.19 -7.89 -4.14
N CYS A 124 -9.96 -7.84 -5.45
CA CYS A 124 -8.62 -7.75 -6.03
C CYS A 124 -8.25 -6.33 -6.50
N ILE A 125 -9.10 -5.33 -6.27
CA ILE A 125 -8.84 -3.95 -6.69
C ILE A 125 -8.53 -3.08 -5.47
N VAL A 126 -7.26 -2.67 -5.38
CA VAL A 126 -6.77 -1.68 -4.42
C VAL A 126 -6.58 -0.35 -5.13
N VAL A 127 -7.04 0.74 -4.56
CA VAL A 127 -6.70 2.07 -5.08
C VAL A 127 -5.80 2.79 -4.10
N ALA A 128 -4.61 3.16 -4.59
CA ALA A 128 -3.66 3.95 -3.81
C ALA A 128 -4.01 5.44 -3.91
N ILE A 129 -3.94 6.12 -2.77
CA ILE A 129 -4.16 7.55 -2.64
C ILE A 129 -2.92 8.15 -1.98
N ASP A 130 -2.16 8.95 -2.74
CA ASP A 130 -1.10 9.78 -2.18
C ASP A 130 -1.73 11.11 -1.80
N ALA A 131 -1.78 11.43 -0.52
CA ALA A 131 -2.43 12.61 0.00
C ALA A 131 -1.44 13.55 0.69
N LYS A 132 -1.61 14.85 0.50
CA LYS A 132 -0.81 15.90 1.13
C LYS A 132 -1.70 16.94 1.78
N GLN A 133 -1.38 17.35 2.99
CA GLN A 133 -2.13 18.37 3.69
C GLN A 133 -1.96 19.75 3.01
N VAL A 134 -3.09 20.37 2.69
CA VAL A 134 -3.14 21.70 2.04
C VAL A 134 -3.70 22.77 2.97
N ALA A 135 -4.47 22.35 3.98
CA ALA A 135 -4.96 23.20 5.07
C ALA A 135 -5.28 22.32 6.29
N PRO A 136 -5.47 22.86 7.49
CA PRO A 136 -5.86 22.10 8.65
C PRO A 136 -7.11 21.24 8.38
N GLY A 137 -6.97 19.91 8.49
CA GLY A 137 -8.04 18.94 8.24
C GLY A 137 -8.44 18.78 6.76
N LYS A 138 -7.60 19.21 5.82
CA LYS A 138 -7.83 19.05 4.38
C LYS A 138 -6.59 18.51 3.68
N TRP A 139 -6.78 17.50 2.86
CA TRP A 139 -5.71 16.84 2.10
C TRP A 139 -6.11 16.72 0.63
N ASP A 140 -5.20 17.11 -0.25
CA ASP A 140 -5.36 16.94 -1.69
C ASP A 140 -4.69 15.66 -2.16
N VAL A 141 -5.29 15.02 -3.18
CA VAL A 141 -4.74 13.87 -3.89
C VAL A 141 -3.64 14.30 -4.84
N PHE A 142 -2.56 13.54 -4.86
CA PHE A 142 -1.43 13.69 -5.78
C PHE A 142 -1.28 12.48 -6.69
N THR A 143 -0.65 12.70 -7.85
CA THR A 143 -0.37 11.66 -8.85
C THR A 143 1.10 11.64 -9.25
N HIS A 144 1.50 10.63 -10.06
CA HIS A 144 2.86 10.48 -10.57
C HIS A 144 3.92 10.42 -9.47
N GLY A 145 3.65 9.64 -8.40
CA GLY A 145 4.56 9.53 -7.25
C GLY A 145 4.71 10.86 -6.51
N GLY A 146 3.60 11.55 -6.28
CA GLY A 146 3.57 12.81 -5.51
C GLY A 146 3.99 14.07 -6.27
N ARG A 147 4.20 13.99 -7.60
CA ARG A 147 4.70 15.13 -8.39
C ARG A 147 3.62 16.12 -8.81
N ASN A 148 2.39 15.65 -9.03
CA ASN A 148 1.31 16.47 -9.59
C ASN A 148 0.15 16.55 -8.61
N ALA A 149 -0.14 17.76 -8.12
CA ALA A 149 -1.36 18.06 -7.36
C ALA A 149 -2.58 17.98 -8.29
N THR A 150 -3.69 17.43 -7.79
CA THR A 150 -4.93 17.30 -8.56
C THR A 150 -6.00 18.32 -8.15
N GLY A 151 -5.89 18.90 -6.96
CA GLY A 151 -6.92 19.74 -6.34
C GLY A 151 -8.17 18.96 -5.90
N MET A 152 -8.11 17.62 -5.89
CA MET A 152 -9.20 16.78 -5.40
C MET A 152 -9.01 16.50 -3.91
N ASP A 153 -10.08 16.66 -3.13
CA ASP A 153 -10.09 16.28 -1.72
C ASP A 153 -9.94 14.75 -1.57
N ALA A 154 -9.02 14.33 -0.67
CA ALA A 154 -8.68 12.91 -0.50
C ALA A 154 -9.84 12.10 0.10
N VAL A 155 -10.66 12.69 0.99
CA VAL A 155 -11.81 12.02 1.61
C VAL A 155 -12.93 11.84 0.60
N GLU A 156 -13.26 12.91 -0.16
CA GLU A 156 -14.28 12.83 -1.22
C GLU A 156 -13.87 11.81 -2.30
N TRP A 157 -12.58 11.79 -2.64
CA TRP A 157 -12.04 10.83 -3.59
C TRP A 157 -12.16 9.39 -3.08
N ALA A 158 -11.84 9.12 -1.82
CA ALA A 158 -11.98 7.82 -1.20
C ALA A 158 -13.43 7.30 -1.26
N VAL A 159 -14.40 8.14 -0.92
CA VAL A 159 -15.84 7.82 -1.01
C VAL A 159 -16.24 7.50 -2.45
N LYS A 160 -15.76 8.28 -3.42
CA LYS A 160 -16.02 8.04 -4.85
C LYS A 160 -15.44 6.70 -5.31
N LEU A 161 -14.23 6.36 -4.89
CA LEU A 161 -13.57 5.10 -5.24
C LEU A 161 -14.34 3.89 -4.72
N GLN A 162 -14.84 3.94 -3.49
CA GLN A 162 -15.73 2.90 -2.96
C GLN A 162 -16.96 2.73 -3.86
N GLY A 163 -17.59 3.83 -4.28
CA GLY A 163 -18.74 3.79 -5.20
C GLY A 163 -18.41 3.23 -6.58
N LEU A 164 -17.16 3.31 -7.02
CA LEU A 164 -16.67 2.73 -8.27
C LEU A 164 -16.24 1.25 -8.13
N GLY A 165 -16.35 0.68 -6.92
CA GLY A 165 -16.06 -0.74 -6.68
C GLY A 165 -14.62 -1.03 -6.28
N ALA A 166 -13.86 -0.05 -5.79
CA ALA A 166 -12.61 -0.35 -5.09
C ALA A 166 -12.90 -1.26 -3.89
N GLY A 167 -12.11 -2.31 -3.72
CA GLY A 167 -12.26 -3.24 -2.61
C GLY A 167 -11.43 -2.85 -1.39
N GLU A 168 -10.41 -2.01 -1.57
CA GLU A 168 -9.50 -1.56 -0.52
C GLU A 168 -8.80 -0.26 -0.92
N LEU A 169 -8.44 0.56 0.05
CA LEU A 169 -7.67 1.79 -0.16
C LEU A 169 -6.28 1.67 0.47
N LEU A 170 -5.23 2.01 -0.27
CA LEU A 170 -3.87 2.19 0.23
C LEU A 170 -3.59 3.69 0.37
N LEU A 171 -3.69 4.21 1.60
CA LEU A 171 -3.63 5.63 1.89
C LEU A 171 -2.24 6.04 2.38
N THR A 172 -1.51 6.80 1.58
CA THR A 172 -0.17 7.29 1.92
C THR A 172 -0.19 8.78 2.23
N SER A 173 0.25 9.16 3.43
CA SER A 173 0.52 10.56 3.74
C SER A 173 1.90 10.96 3.19
N MET A 174 1.90 11.87 2.23
CA MET A 174 3.14 12.44 1.67
C MET A 174 3.90 13.29 2.68
N ASP A 175 3.19 13.90 3.64
CA ASP A 175 3.80 14.71 4.70
C ASP A 175 4.55 13.86 5.72
N ARG A 176 4.18 12.59 5.84
CA ARG A 176 4.78 11.65 6.79
C ARG A 176 5.74 10.65 6.16
N ASP A 177 5.61 10.37 4.87
CA ASP A 177 6.43 9.34 4.22
C ASP A 177 7.92 9.62 4.35
N GLY A 178 8.67 8.61 4.83
CA GLY A 178 10.10 8.68 5.10
C GLY A 178 10.51 9.43 6.37
N THR A 179 9.60 10.13 7.07
CA THR A 179 9.93 10.99 8.23
C THR A 179 10.19 10.20 9.52
N LYS A 180 9.65 8.97 9.64
CA LYS A 180 9.67 8.15 10.86
C LYS A 180 9.01 8.82 12.07
N SER A 181 8.04 9.70 11.84
CA SER A 181 7.32 10.46 12.89
C SER A 181 5.88 9.96 13.13
N GLY A 182 5.58 8.75 12.72
CA GLY A 182 4.25 8.12 12.79
C GLY A 182 3.37 8.47 11.60
N PHE A 183 2.26 7.72 11.48
CA PHE A 183 1.24 7.97 10.46
C PHE A 183 0.60 9.36 10.62
N ASP A 184 0.02 9.88 9.56
CA ASP A 184 -0.94 10.98 9.63
C ASP A 184 -2.28 10.42 10.14
N LEU A 185 -2.43 10.40 11.47
CA LEU A 185 -3.60 9.84 12.14
C LEU A 185 -4.87 10.61 11.79
N GLY A 186 -4.77 11.93 11.58
CA GLY A 186 -5.89 12.78 11.16
C GLY A 186 -6.42 12.40 9.78
N LEU A 187 -5.53 12.26 8.80
CA LEU A 187 -5.86 11.82 7.45
C LEU A 187 -6.42 10.40 7.46
N THR A 188 -5.71 9.47 8.12
CA THR A 188 -6.09 8.06 8.17
C THR A 188 -7.49 7.89 8.75
N ARG A 189 -7.77 8.56 9.86
CA ARG A 189 -9.08 8.52 10.51
C ARG A 189 -10.17 9.14 9.65
N ALA A 190 -9.90 10.31 9.05
CA ALA A 190 -10.89 10.99 8.21
C ALA A 190 -11.34 10.12 7.03
N VAL A 191 -10.41 9.39 6.41
CA VAL A 191 -10.74 8.48 5.31
C VAL A 191 -11.39 7.20 5.84
N SER A 192 -10.84 6.56 6.89
CA SER A 192 -11.37 5.31 7.44
C SER A 192 -12.81 5.45 7.95
N ASP A 193 -13.15 6.59 8.56
CA ASP A 193 -14.51 6.85 9.06
C ASP A 193 -15.49 7.21 7.92
N ALA A 194 -15.00 7.62 6.75
CA ALA A 194 -15.84 8.02 5.62
C ALA A 194 -16.20 6.87 4.67
N VAL A 195 -15.48 5.74 4.71
CA VAL A 195 -15.70 4.60 3.81
C VAL A 195 -16.03 3.33 4.57
N GLY A 196 -16.71 2.39 3.90
CA GLY A 196 -17.02 1.06 4.45
C GLY A 196 -16.11 -0.06 3.93
N ILE A 197 -15.08 0.28 3.15
CA ILE A 197 -14.06 -0.66 2.66
C ILE A 197 -12.77 -0.53 3.47
N PRO A 198 -11.93 -1.59 3.56
CA PRO A 198 -10.69 -1.54 4.31
C PRO A 198 -9.75 -0.42 3.87
N VAL A 199 -9.10 0.22 4.85
CA VAL A 199 -8.08 1.24 4.63
C VAL A 199 -6.73 0.76 5.19
N ILE A 200 -5.71 0.80 4.36
CA ILE A 200 -4.31 0.52 4.70
C ILE A 200 -3.61 1.86 4.96
N ALA A 201 -3.16 2.09 6.19
CA ALA A 201 -2.35 3.27 6.52
C ALA A 201 -0.91 3.10 6.03
N SER A 202 -0.38 4.12 5.38
CA SER A 202 0.97 4.15 4.82
C SER A 202 1.66 5.50 5.01
N GLY A 203 2.99 5.46 5.16
CA GLY A 203 3.85 6.64 5.29
C GLY A 203 4.07 7.09 6.73
N GLY A 204 5.35 7.12 7.16
CA GLY A 204 5.76 7.72 8.43
C GLY A 204 6.16 6.78 9.56
N VAL A 205 6.01 5.47 9.40
CA VAL A 205 6.32 4.51 10.48
C VAL A 205 7.79 4.57 10.89
N GLY A 206 8.05 4.85 12.16
CA GLY A 206 9.37 4.88 12.79
C GLY A 206 9.55 3.79 13.85
N GLY A 207 8.45 3.25 14.42
CA GLY A 207 8.50 2.24 15.47
C GLY A 207 7.20 1.45 15.62
N LEU A 208 7.20 0.53 16.59
CA LEU A 208 6.05 -0.36 16.82
C LEU A 208 4.80 0.37 17.34
N GLN A 209 5.00 1.45 18.11
CA GLN A 209 3.89 2.26 18.63
C GLN A 209 3.10 2.88 17.46
N ASP A 210 3.79 3.38 16.43
CA ASP A 210 3.13 4.00 15.28
C ASP A 210 2.17 3.03 14.58
N LEU A 211 2.54 1.73 14.50
CA LEU A 211 1.66 0.69 13.96
C LEU A 211 0.38 0.52 14.77
N ALA A 212 0.51 0.53 16.10
CA ALA A 212 -0.64 0.45 16.99
C ALA A 212 -1.54 1.70 16.88
N ASP A 213 -0.94 2.89 16.84
CA ASP A 213 -1.66 4.17 16.74
C ASP A 213 -2.42 4.27 15.39
N GLY A 214 -1.84 3.77 14.30
CA GLY A 214 -2.52 3.71 13.00
C GLY A 214 -3.85 2.94 13.06
N VAL A 215 -3.92 1.90 13.88
CA VAL A 215 -5.15 1.10 14.07
C VAL A 215 -6.05 1.72 15.14
N LEU A 216 -5.51 2.07 16.31
CA LEU A 216 -6.31 2.50 17.46
C LEU A 216 -6.85 3.93 17.31
N GLU A 217 -6.03 4.83 16.77
CA GLU A 217 -6.37 6.24 16.61
C GLU A 217 -6.71 6.59 15.17
N GLY A 218 -6.01 5.99 14.20
CA GLY A 218 -6.26 6.18 12.77
C GLY A 218 -7.43 5.36 12.22
N HIS A 219 -7.94 4.38 12.97
CA HIS A 219 -9.00 3.45 12.57
C HIS A 219 -8.68 2.60 11.33
N ALA A 220 -7.39 2.46 10.99
CA ALA A 220 -6.98 1.64 9.86
C ALA A 220 -7.31 0.15 10.05
N ASP A 221 -7.54 -0.56 8.94
CA ASP A 221 -7.75 -2.01 8.91
C ASP A 221 -6.47 -2.77 8.69
N ALA A 222 -5.46 -2.09 8.15
CA ALA A 222 -4.11 -2.60 7.98
C ALA A 222 -3.10 -1.47 8.07
N VAL A 223 -1.86 -1.83 8.40
CA VAL A 223 -0.73 -0.91 8.46
C VAL A 223 0.37 -1.40 7.53
N LEU A 224 0.87 -0.50 6.68
CA LEU A 224 1.93 -0.78 5.73
C LEU A 224 3.21 -0.09 6.20
N ALA A 225 4.31 -0.85 6.23
CA ALA A 225 5.62 -0.34 6.60
C ALA A 225 6.74 -0.97 5.76
N ALA A 226 7.81 -0.23 5.58
CA ALA A 226 8.98 -0.66 4.83
C ALA A 226 10.26 -0.60 5.68
N SER A 227 10.69 0.60 6.05
CA SER A 227 12.03 0.86 6.62
C SER A 227 12.31 0.09 7.89
N ILE A 228 11.36 0.01 8.82
CA ILE A 228 11.55 -0.67 10.12
C ILE A 228 11.79 -2.18 9.95
N PHE A 229 11.24 -2.77 8.88
CA PHE A 229 11.40 -4.18 8.54
C PHE A 229 12.62 -4.42 7.64
N HIS A 230 12.86 -3.57 6.62
CA HIS A 230 14.00 -3.72 5.71
C HIS A 230 15.34 -3.63 6.41
N TYR A 231 15.47 -2.69 7.35
CA TYR A 231 16.72 -2.50 8.09
C TYR A 231 16.84 -3.39 9.35
N GLY A 232 15.90 -4.32 9.54
CA GLY A 232 15.94 -5.27 10.66
C GLY A 232 15.81 -4.62 12.04
N GLN A 233 15.24 -3.42 12.13
CA GLN A 233 14.95 -2.78 13.42
C GLN A 233 13.92 -3.57 14.22
N HIS A 234 12.93 -4.12 13.52
CA HIS A 234 11.90 -5.00 14.07
C HIS A 234 11.56 -6.09 13.06
N THR A 235 11.10 -7.23 13.56
CA THR A 235 10.48 -8.28 12.76
C THR A 235 8.96 -8.09 12.71
N VAL A 236 8.31 -8.66 11.70
CA VAL A 236 6.83 -8.63 11.61
C VAL A 236 6.19 -9.34 12.82
N GLY A 237 6.78 -10.47 13.25
CA GLY A 237 6.28 -11.19 14.42
C GLY A 237 6.39 -10.38 15.73
N GLU A 238 7.45 -9.59 15.92
CA GLU A 238 7.54 -8.65 17.06
C GLU A 238 6.46 -7.57 16.99
N ALA A 239 6.24 -7.00 15.81
CA ALA A 239 5.20 -6.00 15.59
C ALA A 239 3.80 -6.54 15.92
N LYS A 240 3.49 -7.76 15.46
CA LYS A 240 2.20 -8.41 15.76
C LYS A 240 2.01 -8.64 17.27
N ARG A 241 3.01 -9.16 17.96
CA ARG A 241 2.94 -9.35 19.42
C ARG A 241 2.74 -8.03 20.15
N TYR A 242 3.49 -6.99 19.78
CA TYR A 242 3.36 -5.66 20.36
C TYR A 242 1.94 -5.08 20.20
N MET A 243 1.34 -5.24 19.02
CA MET A 243 -0.04 -4.78 18.74
C MET A 243 -1.07 -5.63 19.50
N ALA A 244 -0.88 -6.96 19.58
CA ALA A 244 -1.76 -7.86 20.32
C ALA A 244 -1.79 -7.55 21.82
N GLU A 245 -0.64 -7.24 22.44
CA GLU A 245 -0.52 -6.82 23.84
C GLU A 245 -1.30 -5.53 24.14
N ARG A 246 -1.61 -4.73 23.11
CA ARG A 246 -2.46 -3.52 23.19
C ARG A 246 -3.92 -3.76 22.86
N GLY A 247 -4.33 -5.04 22.81
CA GLY A 247 -5.71 -5.42 22.56
C GLY A 247 -6.15 -5.34 21.09
N ILE A 248 -5.21 -5.15 20.16
CA ILE A 248 -5.51 -5.18 18.74
C ILE A 248 -5.61 -6.64 18.28
N PRO A 249 -6.71 -7.07 17.63
CA PRO A 249 -6.84 -8.42 17.10
C PRO A 249 -5.79 -8.68 16.02
N MET A 250 -4.86 -9.62 16.27
CA MET A 250 -3.80 -9.99 15.34
C MET A 250 -3.84 -11.49 15.08
N ARG A 251 -3.40 -11.91 13.87
CA ARG A 251 -3.10 -13.32 13.57
C ARG A 251 -1.65 -13.60 14.02
N LEU A 252 -1.44 -14.41 15.04
CA LEU A 252 -0.14 -14.68 15.65
C LEU A 252 0.49 -16.01 15.22
N ASP A 253 -0.25 -16.84 14.52
CA ASP A 253 0.09 -18.17 14.00
C ASP A 253 0.24 -18.20 12.48
#